data_d97ae9313e6987441c7dfb09197451f2
#
_entry.id   d97ae9313e6987441c7dfb09197451f2
#
_cell.length_a   1.000
_cell.length_b   1.000
_cell.length_c   1.000
_cell.angle_alpha   90.00
_cell.angle_beta   90.00
_cell.angle_gamma   90.00
#
_symmetry.space_group_name_H-M   'P 1'
#
loop_
_entity.id
_entity.type
_entity.pdbx_description
1 polymer ?
#
loop_
_entity_poly.entity_id
_entity_poly.type
_entity_poly.pdbx_seq_one_letter_code
_entity_poly.pdbx_strand_id
1 'polypeptide(L)'
;MTTAAYVHRVEGFGTVTVRPVEPERDAPLLHGWVNEERAAFWGMVGTTVEQVRDIYAHLDSLTTHHGFLVSLDDEPVALFQTYDPEADRVGECYEALPGDIGVHLLIAPGTAPQPGWTGRLLTALVAFALRDRTRVVVDPDTANEKAIARMVRAGFELGPEVVLPEVDLPEVFIPEKKARLAFLARR
;
A
#
# COMPACT_ATOMS: atom_id res chain seq x y z
N MET A 1 21.21 -9.57 -3.94
CA MET A 1 20.82 -8.18 -3.61
C MET A 1 19.73 -7.77 -4.60
N THR A 2 18.52 -7.57 -4.13
CA THR A 2 17.41 -7.13 -5.00
C THR A 2 17.66 -5.70 -5.43
N THR A 3 17.59 -5.45 -6.72
CA THR A 3 17.78 -4.11 -7.28
C THR A 3 16.59 -3.23 -6.89
N ALA A 4 16.87 -2.01 -6.43
CA ALA A 4 15.82 -1.03 -6.18
C ALA A 4 15.01 -0.77 -7.46
N ALA A 5 13.68 -0.85 -7.36
CA ALA A 5 12.78 -0.52 -8.47
C ALA A 5 12.69 1.00 -8.69
N TYR A 6 12.97 1.77 -7.63
CA TYR A 6 12.89 3.23 -7.66
C TYR A 6 13.77 3.84 -6.57
N VAL A 7 14.50 4.89 -6.92
CA VAL A 7 15.27 5.71 -6.00
C VAL A 7 14.97 7.17 -6.30
N HIS A 8 14.55 7.92 -5.31
CA HIS A 8 14.17 9.32 -5.48
C HIS A 8 14.64 10.16 -4.30
N ARG A 9 15.46 11.16 -4.58
CA ARG A 9 15.89 12.14 -3.58
C ARG A 9 14.84 13.23 -3.47
N VAL A 10 14.28 13.38 -2.27
CA VAL A 10 13.33 14.45 -1.94
C VAL A 10 14.05 15.52 -1.14
N GLU A 11 14.10 16.73 -1.67
CA GLU A 11 14.81 17.85 -1.03
C GLU A 11 14.26 18.13 0.38
N GLY A 12 15.16 18.25 1.35
CA GLY A 12 14.81 18.46 2.76
C GLY A 12 14.06 17.31 3.44
N PHE A 13 14.09 16.10 2.81
CA PHE A 13 13.43 14.91 3.38
C PHE A 13 14.36 13.70 3.44
N GLY A 14 15.08 13.39 2.37
CA GLY A 14 15.97 12.25 2.28
C GLY A 14 15.83 11.52 0.95
N THR A 15 16.46 10.36 0.87
CA THR A 15 16.41 9.47 -0.29
C THR A 15 15.38 8.37 -0.05
N VAL A 16 14.30 8.38 -0.82
CA VAL A 16 13.28 7.32 -0.80
C VAL A 16 13.72 6.22 -1.75
N THR A 17 13.85 4.99 -1.25
CA THR A 17 14.15 3.79 -2.03
C THR A 17 12.97 2.83 -1.94
N VAL A 18 12.52 2.31 -3.09
CA VAL A 18 11.45 1.33 -3.20
C VAL A 18 12.03 0.07 -3.84
N ARG A 19 11.98 -1.05 -3.16
CA ARG A 19 12.38 -2.35 -3.70
C ARG A 19 11.29 -3.40 -3.52
N PRO A 20 11.22 -4.42 -4.37
CA PRO A 20 10.33 -5.56 -4.13
C PRO A 20 10.57 -6.18 -2.76
N VAL A 21 9.50 -6.65 -2.12
CA VAL A 21 9.60 -7.49 -0.92
C VAL A 21 10.28 -8.80 -1.30
N GLU A 22 11.27 -9.22 -0.52
CA GLU A 22 11.87 -10.55 -0.56
C GLU A 22 11.23 -11.40 0.56
N PRO A 23 10.27 -12.28 0.26
CA PRO A 23 9.44 -12.93 1.30
C PRO A 23 10.26 -13.62 2.39
N GLU A 24 11.28 -14.41 2.01
CA GLU A 24 12.11 -15.13 2.96
C GLU A 24 12.94 -14.20 3.87
N ARG A 25 13.38 -13.08 3.35
CA ARG A 25 14.22 -12.12 4.07
C ARG A 25 13.41 -11.16 4.92
N ASP A 26 12.30 -10.65 4.35
CA ASP A 26 11.59 -9.51 4.91
C ASP A 26 10.42 -9.92 5.83
N ALA A 27 9.95 -11.18 5.77
CA ALA A 27 8.82 -11.63 6.56
C ALA A 27 8.95 -11.36 8.07
N PRO A 28 10.11 -11.55 8.74
CA PRO A 28 10.24 -11.24 10.16
C PRO A 28 10.02 -9.75 10.47
N LEU A 29 10.54 -8.85 9.61
CA LEU A 29 10.36 -7.41 9.73
C LEU A 29 8.90 -7.03 9.53
N LEU A 30 8.30 -7.50 8.44
CA LEU A 30 6.91 -7.21 8.09
C LEU A 30 5.94 -7.77 9.12
N HIS A 31 6.20 -8.96 9.66
CA HIS A 31 5.43 -9.56 10.74
C HIS A 31 5.33 -8.63 11.96
N GLY A 32 6.46 -8.01 12.36
CA GLY A 32 6.45 -7.03 13.44
C GLY A 32 5.56 -5.82 13.15
N TRP A 33 5.46 -5.40 11.89
CA TRP A 33 4.68 -4.23 11.50
C TRP A 33 3.17 -4.51 11.37
N VAL A 34 2.81 -5.63 10.73
CA VAL A 34 1.41 -5.96 10.43
C VAL A 34 0.63 -6.47 11.63
N ASN A 35 1.32 -6.93 12.68
CA ASN A 35 0.71 -7.44 13.91
C ASN A 35 0.46 -6.36 14.97
N GLU A 36 0.88 -5.12 14.75
CA GLU A 36 0.56 -4.04 15.68
C GLU A 36 -0.92 -3.64 15.60
N GLU A 37 -1.50 -3.28 16.75
CA GLU A 37 -2.90 -2.84 16.84
C GLU A 37 -3.22 -1.69 15.87
N ARG A 38 -2.27 -0.75 15.69
CA ARG A 38 -2.43 0.36 14.74
C ARG A 38 -2.50 -0.08 13.28
N ALA A 39 -2.04 -1.29 12.96
CA ALA A 39 -2.11 -1.89 11.64
C ALA A 39 -3.38 -2.73 11.42
N ALA A 40 -4.37 -2.66 12.31
CA ALA A 40 -5.60 -3.46 12.23
C ALA A 40 -6.31 -3.33 10.86
N PHE A 41 -6.31 -2.12 10.27
CA PHE A 41 -6.89 -1.91 8.94
C PHE A 41 -6.08 -2.54 7.79
N TRP A 42 -4.87 -3.03 8.05
CA TRP A 42 -4.10 -3.80 7.08
C TRP A 42 -4.61 -5.24 6.92
N GLY A 43 -5.28 -5.75 7.96
CA GLY A 43 -5.96 -7.04 7.93
C GLY A 43 -5.08 -8.26 8.18
N MET A 44 -3.88 -8.10 8.73
CA MET A 44 -2.93 -9.21 8.98
C MET A 44 -2.61 -9.41 10.48
N VAL A 45 -3.34 -8.77 11.38
CA VAL A 45 -3.14 -8.96 12.83
C VAL A 45 -3.41 -10.42 13.21
N GLY A 46 -2.51 -11.02 13.99
CA GLY A 46 -2.59 -12.41 14.42
C GLY A 46 -1.91 -13.41 13.46
N THR A 47 -1.32 -12.95 12.36
CA THR A 47 -0.55 -13.82 11.46
C THR A 47 0.80 -14.22 12.07
N THR A 48 1.31 -15.39 11.68
CA THR A 48 2.69 -15.82 12.00
C THR A 48 3.68 -15.29 10.96
N VAL A 49 4.98 -15.40 11.24
CA VAL A 49 6.04 -15.04 10.27
C VAL A 49 5.92 -15.86 8.99
N GLU A 50 5.62 -17.16 9.12
CA GLU A 50 5.44 -18.06 7.99
C GLU A 50 4.24 -17.65 7.13
N GLN A 51 3.13 -17.29 7.77
CA GLN A 51 1.95 -16.79 7.05
C GLN A 51 2.24 -15.48 6.32
N VAL A 52 2.96 -14.55 6.94
CA VAL A 52 3.40 -13.31 6.28
C VAL A 52 4.29 -13.62 5.08
N ARG A 53 5.28 -14.53 5.23
CA ARG A 53 6.13 -14.98 4.14
C ARG A 53 5.30 -15.56 2.99
N ASP A 54 4.37 -16.46 3.30
CA ASP A 54 3.57 -17.17 2.28
C ASP A 54 2.63 -16.19 1.54
N ILE A 55 2.04 -15.22 2.23
CA ILE A 55 1.24 -14.16 1.62
C ILE A 55 2.09 -13.35 0.62
N TYR A 56 3.29 -12.91 1.01
CA TYR A 56 4.14 -12.12 0.10
C TYR A 56 4.78 -12.97 -1.00
N ALA A 57 5.03 -14.25 -0.77
CA ALA A 57 5.44 -15.19 -1.81
C ALA A 57 4.31 -15.39 -2.85
N HIS A 58 3.07 -15.47 -2.38
CA HIS A 58 1.91 -15.51 -3.28
C HIS A 58 1.80 -14.21 -4.09
N LEU A 59 1.88 -13.04 -3.45
CA LEU A 59 1.87 -11.76 -4.17
C LEU A 59 2.97 -11.68 -5.23
N ASP A 60 4.20 -12.12 -4.90
CA ASP A 60 5.34 -12.10 -5.82
C ASP A 60 5.12 -13.03 -7.04
N SER A 61 4.29 -14.08 -6.90
CA SER A 61 3.90 -14.95 -8.01
C SER A 61 2.91 -14.33 -8.99
N LEU A 62 2.25 -13.23 -8.59
CA LEU A 62 1.25 -12.54 -9.41
C LEU A 62 1.92 -11.48 -10.30
N THR A 63 1.34 -11.26 -11.48
CA THR A 63 1.72 -10.16 -12.39
C THR A 63 0.93 -8.88 -12.14
N THR A 64 -0.11 -8.98 -11.31
CA THR A 64 -1.10 -7.91 -11.08
C THR A 64 -0.98 -7.24 -9.71
N HIS A 65 -0.29 -7.88 -8.76
CA HIS A 65 -0.12 -7.37 -7.40
C HIS A 65 1.37 -7.40 -7.03
N HIS A 66 1.85 -6.33 -6.41
CA HIS A 66 3.26 -6.21 -6.05
C HIS A 66 3.41 -5.62 -4.65
N GLY A 67 4.25 -6.24 -3.83
CA GLY A 67 4.66 -5.73 -2.52
C GLY A 67 6.04 -5.08 -2.59
N PHE A 68 6.20 -3.93 -1.94
CA PHE A 68 7.46 -3.19 -1.89
C PHE A 68 7.82 -2.81 -0.46
N LEU A 69 9.09 -2.99 -0.11
CA LEU A 69 9.67 -2.37 1.06
C LEU A 69 10.19 -0.99 0.68
N VAL A 70 9.80 0.00 1.47
CA VAL A 70 10.20 1.39 1.29
C VAL A 70 11.18 1.78 2.38
N SER A 71 12.31 2.35 1.99
CA SER A 71 13.31 2.90 2.91
C SER A 71 13.47 4.41 2.70
N LEU A 72 13.80 5.12 3.77
CA LEU A 72 14.21 6.52 3.76
C LEU A 72 15.64 6.58 4.33
N ASP A 73 16.60 7.04 3.52
CA ASP A 73 18.02 7.04 3.88
C ASP A 73 18.50 5.68 4.40
N ASP A 74 18.13 4.61 3.66
CA ASP A 74 18.41 3.19 3.93
C ASP A 74 17.65 2.55 5.12
N GLU A 75 16.93 3.32 5.92
CA GLU A 75 16.10 2.80 7.02
C GLU A 75 14.72 2.39 6.51
N PRO A 76 14.26 1.13 6.75
CA PRO A 76 12.92 0.68 6.37
C PRO A 76 11.83 1.46 7.11
N VAL A 77 10.95 2.13 6.36
CA VAL A 77 9.93 3.03 6.93
C VAL A 77 8.50 2.71 6.52
N ALA A 78 8.29 1.90 5.50
CA ALA A 78 6.94 1.55 5.07
C ALA A 78 6.89 0.28 4.23
N LEU A 79 5.72 -0.32 4.23
CA LEU A 79 5.28 -1.35 3.30
C LEU A 79 4.30 -0.70 2.32
N PHE A 80 4.56 -0.86 1.03
CA PHE A 80 3.76 -0.29 -0.03
C PHE A 80 3.34 -1.40 -1.00
N GLN A 81 2.09 -1.40 -1.39
CA GLN A 81 1.57 -2.37 -2.37
C GLN A 81 0.98 -1.61 -3.54
N THR A 82 1.15 -2.17 -4.74
CA THR A 82 0.45 -1.74 -5.94
C THR A 82 -0.30 -2.92 -6.53
N TYR A 83 -1.44 -2.67 -7.13
CA TYR A 83 -2.24 -3.71 -7.77
C TYR A 83 -3.02 -3.16 -8.97
N ASP A 84 -3.34 -4.06 -9.88
CA ASP A 84 -4.24 -3.79 -10.98
C ASP A 84 -5.69 -3.86 -10.46
N PRO A 85 -6.46 -2.77 -10.49
CA PRO A 85 -7.82 -2.78 -9.95
C PRO A 85 -8.75 -3.79 -10.61
N GLU A 86 -8.56 -4.10 -11.90
CA GLU A 86 -9.38 -5.09 -12.61
C GLU A 86 -9.14 -6.53 -12.10
N ALA A 87 -7.98 -6.77 -11.50
CA ALA A 87 -7.60 -8.06 -10.91
C ALA A 87 -7.81 -8.11 -9.39
N ASP A 88 -8.39 -7.08 -8.80
CA ASP A 88 -8.68 -6.97 -7.37
C ASP A 88 -10.19 -6.78 -7.15
N ARG A 89 -10.66 -7.12 -5.94
CA ARG A 89 -12.08 -6.96 -5.55
C ARG A 89 -12.60 -5.52 -5.67
N VAL A 90 -11.72 -4.53 -5.63
CA VAL A 90 -12.11 -3.13 -5.83
C VAL A 90 -12.65 -2.87 -7.23
N GLY A 91 -12.19 -3.62 -8.23
CA GLY A 91 -12.69 -3.53 -9.60
C GLY A 91 -14.15 -3.93 -9.79
N GLU A 92 -14.72 -4.67 -8.82
CA GLU A 92 -16.15 -4.98 -8.81
C GLU A 92 -17.01 -3.80 -8.30
N CYS A 93 -16.38 -2.79 -7.70
CA CYS A 93 -17.07 -1.70 -7.02
C CYS A 93 -17.07 -0.37 -7.78
N TYR A 94 -16.31 -0.25 -8.87
CA TYR A 94 -16.28 0.93 -9.71
C TYR A 94 -15.82 0.57 -11.13
N GLU A 95 -16.07 1.45 -12.08
CA GLU A 95 -15.56 1.29 -13.45
C GLU A 95 -14.08 1.70 -13.50
N ALA A 96 -13.20 0.69 -13.57
CA ALA A 96 -11.76 0.91 -13.70
C ALA A 96 -11.45 1.49 -15.09
N LEU A 97 -10.60 2.50 -15.11
CA LEU A 97 -10.14 3.12 -16.36
C LEU A 97 -8.77 2.57 -16.76
N PRO A 98 -8.47 2.50 -18.06
CA PRO A 98 -7.14 2.15 -18.53
C PRO A 98 -6.08 3.05 -17.88
N GLY A 99 -5.08 2.43 -17.25
CA GLY A 99 -4.01 3.13 -16.55
C GLY A 99 -4.29 3.43 -15.08
N ASP A 100 -5.40 2.93 -14.51
CA ASP A 100 -5.61 2.91 -13.07
C ASP A 100 -4.60 1.99 -12.38
N ILE A 101 -4.19 2.37 -11.18
CA ILE A 101 -3.38 1.55 -10.28
C ILE A 101 -3.89 1.71 -8.84
N GLY A 102 -4.19 0.59 -8.20
CA GLY A 102 -4.50 0.57 -6.78
C GLY A 102 -3.24 0.61 -5.93
N VAL A 103 -3.30 1.28 -4.76
CA VAL A 103 -2.19 1.30 -3.82
C VAL A 103 -2.64 1.17 -2.38
N HIS A 104 -1.82 0.47 -1.58
CA HIS A 104 -1.94 0.42 -0.12
C HIS A 104 -0.62 0.85 0.51
N LEU A 105 -0.69 1.51 1.67
CA LEU A 105 0.47 2.01 2.41
C LEU A 105 0.32 1.72 3.91
N LEU A 106 1.30 1.01 4.47
CA LEU A 106 1.49 0.84 5.90
C LEU A 106 2.81 1.50 6.31
N ILE A 107 2.75 2.48 7.22
CA ILE A 107 3.94 3.10 7.80
C ILE A 107 4.51 2.20 8.89
N ALA A 108 5.83 2.02 8.93
CA ALA A 108 6.52 1.24 9.95
C ALA A 108 6.30 1.80 11.37
N PRO A 109 6.32 0.94 12.41
CA PRO A 109 6.30 1.39 13.80
C PRO A 109 7.56 2.18 14.16
N GLY A 110 7.45 3.01 15.20
CA GLY A 110 8.60 3.78 15.69
C GLY A 110 9.05 4.92 14.77
N THR A 111 8.50 5.02 13.58
CA THR A 111 8.68 6.20 12.74
C THR A 111 7.98 7.34 13.44
N ALA A 112 8.73 8.27 14.06
CA ALA A 112 8.19 9.48 14.67
C ALA A 112 8.04 10.56 13.57
N PRO A 113 6.89 10.65 12.91
CA PRO A 113 6.77 11.55 11.77
C PRO A 113 6.74 12.99 12.26
N GLN A 114 7.72 13.75 11.82
CA GLN A 114 7.64 15.20 11.89
C GLN A 114 6.42 15.67 11.07
N PRO A 115 5.84 16.84 11.37
CA PRO A 115 4.76 17.41 10.60
C PRO A 115 5.07 17.38 9.08
N GLY A 116 4.14 16.81 8.28
CA GLY A 116 4.32 16.67 6.84
C GLY A 116 5.15 15.48 6.37
N TRP A 117 5.79 14.70 7.27
CA TRP A 117 6.62 13.56 6.90
C TRP A 117 5.87 12.53 6.04
N THR A 118 4.71 12.08 6.50
CA THR A 118 3.89 11.09 5.76
C THR A 118 3.41 11.63 4.41
N GLY A 119 3.11 12.93 4.33
CA GLY A 119 2.71 13.56 3.06
C GLY A 119 3.83 13.56 2.05
N ARG A 120 5.08 13.84 2.45
CA ARG A 120 6.26 13.79 1.56
C ARG A 120 6.54 12.37 1.08
N LEU A 121 6.47 11.38 1.98
CA LEU A 121 6.62 9.98 1.61
C LEU A 121 5.54 9.56 0.61
N LEU A 122 4.27 9.88 0.90
CA LEU A 122 3.15 9.55 0.02
C LEU A 122 3.30 10.20 -1.37
N THR A 123 3.77 11.46 -1.43
CA THR A 123 4.05 12.13 -2.71
C THR A 123 5.08 11.36 -3.54
N ALA A 124 6.17 10.89 -2.92
CA ALA A 124 7.19 10.10 -3.61
C ALA A 124 6.65 8.74 -4.08
N LEU A 125 5.82 8.08 -3.26
CA LEU A 125 5.23 6.79 -3.60
C LEU A 125 4.14 6.89 -4.68
N VAL A 126 3.34 7.97 -4.67
CA VAL A 126 2.39 8.28 -5.75
C VAL A 126 3.14 8.54 -7.07
N ALA A 127 4.25 9.29 -7.03
CA ALA A 127 5.08 9.50 -8.21
C ALA A 127 5.66 8.18 -8.74
N PHE A 128 6.06 7.26 -7.86
CA PHE A 128 6.47 5.91 -8.23
C PHE A 128 5.33 5.13 -8.91
N ALA A 129 4.14 5.12 -8.31
CA ALA A 129 2.98 4.40 -8.85
C ALA A 129 2.53 4.95 -10.21
N LEU A 130 2.63 6.26 -10.41
CA LEU A 130 2.19 6.95 -11.64
C LEU A 130 3.23 6.95 -12.78
N ARG A 131 4.41 6.30 -12.63
CA ARG A 131 5.44 6.32 -13.70
C ARG A 131 4.87 5.90 -15.07
N ASP A 132 4.13 4.79 -15.07
CA ASP A 132 3.56 4.18 -16.28
C ASP A 132 2.02 4.09 -16.20
N ARG A 133 1.42 4.85 -15.30
CA ARG A 133 -0.02 4.83 -14.99
C ARG A 133 -0.58 6.25 -15.03
N THR A 134 -1.90 6.36 -15.13
CA THR A 134 -2.58 7.64 -15.29
C THR A 134 -3.34 8.09 -14.06
N ARG A 135 -3.77 7.15 -13.21
CA ARG A 135 -4.56 7.46 -12.03
C ARG A 135 -4.31 6.45 -10.91
N VAL A 136 -4.11 6.94 -9.68
CA VAL A 136 -4.07 6.13 -8.46
C VAL A 136 -5.47 6.02 -7.88
N VAL A 137 -5.87 4.82 -7.46
CA VAL A 137 -7.05 4.56 -6.64
C VAL A 137 -6.65 4.01 -5.28
N VAL A 138 -7.34 4.45 -4.23
CA VAL A 138 -7.21 3.95 -2.86
C VAL A 138 -8.58 3.64 -2.29
N ASP A 139 -8.63 2.68 -1.35
CA ASP A 139 -9.85 2.15 -0.76
C ASP A 139 -9.75 2.06 0.79
N PRO A 140 -9.38 3.15 1.49
CA PRO A 140 -9.31 3.13 2.95
C PRO A 140 -10.65 2.71 3.55
N ASP A 141 -10.60 1.93 4.64
CA ASP A 141 -11.77 1.59 5.43
C ASP A 141 -12.49 2.87 5.87
N THR A 142 -13.84 2.88 5.82
CA THR A 142 -14.64 4.05 6.20
C THR A 142 -14.44 4.46 7.66
N ALA A 143 -14.08 3.51 8.53
CA ALA A 143 -13.73 3.79 9.92
C ALA A 143 -12.32 4.38 10.10
N ASN A 144 -11.46 4.32 9.07
CA ASN A 144 -10.11 4.88 9.10
C ASN A 144 -10.10 6.36 8.67
N GLU A 145 -10.76 7.20 9.45
CA GLU A 145 -10.88 8.65 9.18
C GLU A 145 -9.51 9.32 9.00
N LYS A 146 -8.48 8.85 9.72
CA LYS A 146 -7.11 9.39 9.60
C LYS A 146 -6.52 9.14 8.21
N ALA A 147 -6.73 7.94 7.65
CA ALA A 147 -6.28 7.62 6.31
C ALA A 147 -7.05 8.46 5.27
N ILE A 148 -8.37 8.54 5.38
CA ILE A 148 -9.22 9.32 4.47
C ILE A 148 -8.79 10.80 4.48
N ALA A 149 -8.63 11.41 5.67
CA ALA A 149 -8.18 12.79 5.79
C ALA A 149 -6.77 13.00 5.20
N ARG A 150 -5.90 12.00 5.29
CA ARG A 150 -4.56 12.03 4.67
C ARG A 150 -4.64 12.03 3.15
N MET A 151 -5.51 11.21 2.56
CA MET A 151 -5.72 11.17 1.12
C MET A 151 -6.24 12.52 0.60
N VAL A 152 -7.22 13.12 1.27
CA VAL A 152 -7.73 14.45 0.91
C VAL A 152 -6.61 15.51 0.96
N ARG A 153 -5.79 15.51 2.01
CA ARG A 153 -4.65 16.45 2.12
C ARG A 153 -3.58 16.20 1.04
N ALA A 154 -3.45 14.98 0.56
CA ALA A 154 -2.54 14.62 -0.53
C ALA A 154 -3.11 14.96 -1.92
N GLY A 155 -4.34 15.49 -2.00
CA GLY A 155 -4.97 15.93 -3.24
C GLY A 155 -5.84 14.87 -3.93
N PHE A 156 -6.13 13.76 -3.25
CA PHE A 156 -7.09 12.78 -3.77
C PHE A 156 -8.51 13.36 -3.73
N GLU A 157 -9.25 13.09 -4.78
CA GLU A 157 -10.68 13.37 -4.87
C GLU A 157 -11.45 12.17 -4.30
N LEU A 158 -12.35 12.45 -3.34
CA LEU A 158 -13.18 11.40 -2.75
C LEU A 158 -14.22 10.89 -3.76
N GLY A 159 -14.28 9.58 -3.88
CA GLY A 159 -15.30 8.87 -4.64
C GLY A 159 -16.42 8.33 -3.76
N PRO A 160 -17.17 7.32 -4.21
CA PRO A 160 -18.25 6.71 -3.46
C PRO A 160 -17.75 5.89 -2.26
N GLU A 161 -18.64 5.66 -1.30
CA GLU A 161 -18.52 4.55 -0.36
C GLU A 161 -18.99 3.27 -1.03
N VAL A 162 -18.21 2.21 -0.87
CA VAL A 162 -18.47 0.91 -1.47
C VAL A 162 -18.29 -0.20 -0.42
N VAL A 163 -18.86 -1.36 -0.72
CA VAL A 163 -18.59 -2.58 0.05
C VAL A 163 -17.74 -3.48 -0.83
N LEU A 164 -16.47 -3.63 -0.45
CA LEU A 164 -15.58 -4.57 -1.11
C LEU A 164 -15.98 -6.00 -0.70
N PRO A 165 -16.24 -6.91 -1.65
CA PRO A 165 -16.64 -8.28 -1.34
C PRO A 165 -15.53 -9.01 -0.57
N GLU A 166 -15.92 -10.05 0.18
CA GLU A 166 -14.96 -10.98 0.76
C GLU A 166 -14.23 -11.76 -0.33
N VAL A 167 -12.99 -12.15 -0.03
CA VAL A 167 -12.20 -13.06 -0.87
C VAL A 167 -11.88 -14.29 -0.04
N ASP A 168 -12.35 -15.44 -0.50
CA ASP A 168 -12.14 -16.74 0.15
C ASP A 168 -11.37 -17.65 -0.82
N LEU A 169 -10.06 -17.68 -0.65
CA LEU A 169 -9.14 -18.49 -1.43
C LEU A 169 -8.35 -19.43 -0.50
N PRO A 170 -7.84 -20.57 -0.98
CA PRO A 170 -7.06 -21.50 -0.17
C PRO A 170 -5.87 -20.83 0.54
N GLU A 171 -5.27 -19.82 -0.09
CA GLU A 171 -4.08 -19.14 0.39
C GLU A 171 -4.40 -17.93 1.28
N VAL A 172 -5.60 -17.33 1.13
CA VAL A 172 -5.95 -16.10 1.84
C VAL A 172 -7.45 -15.92 2.00
N PHE A 173 -7.87 -15.55 3.20
CA PHE A 173 -9.21 -15.06 3.47
C PHE A 173 -9.15 -13.56 3.77
N ILE A 174 -9.91 -12.76 3.00
CA ILE A 174 -10.04 -11.32 3.21
C ILE A 174 -11.52 -11.03 3.44
N PRO A 175 -11.92 -10.56 4.63
CA PRO A 175 -13.33 -10.28 4.92
C PRO A 175 -13.86 -9.11 4.09
N GLU A 176 -15.18 -9.06 3.96
CA GLU A 176 -15.90 -7.89 3.44
C GLU A 176 -15.43 -6.60 4.15
N LYS A 177 -15.29 -5.52 3.40
CA LYS A 177 -14.85 -4.22 3.94
C LYS A 177 -15.69 -3.07 3.37
N LYS A 178 -16.17 -2.19 4.25
CA LYS A 178 -16.71 -0.89 3.82
C LYS A 178 -15.56 0.07 3.58
N ALA A 179 -15.46 0.59 2.37
CA ALA A 179 -14.37 1.46 1.96
C ALA A 179 -14.87 2.77 1.35
N ARG A 180 -14.07 3.82 1.49
CA ARG A 180 -14.23 5.08 0.76
C ARG A 180 -13.22 5.10 -0.38
N LEU A 181 -13.67 5.04 -1.61
CA LEU A 181 -12.78 5.21 -2.75
C LEU A 181 -12.26 6.64 -2.82
N ALA A 182 -11.02 6.80 -3.25
CA ALA A 182 -10.47 8.09 -3.58
C ALA A 182 -9.47 7.96 -4.74
N PHE A 183 -9.37 8.99 -5.56
CA PHE A 183 -8.66 8.97 -6.82
C PHE A 183 -7.69 10.15 -6.94
N LEU A 184 -6.52 9.90 -7.52
CA LEU A 184 -5.55 10.94 -7.86
C LEU A 184 -5.06 10.74 -9.29
N ALA A 185 -5.48 11.61 -10.19
CA ALA A 185 -5.00 11.61 -11.57
C ALA A 185 -3.58 12.18 -11.68
N ARG A 186 -2.82 11.65 -12.63
CA ARG A 186 -1.54 12.23 -13.05
C ARG A 186 -1.79 13.65 -13.59
N ARG A 187 -1.06 14.62 -13.08
CA ARG A 187 -1.07 15.99 -13.57
C ARG A 187 -0.09 16.18 -14.73
#